data_bddc7bc72ed762d14954eca2c9086443
#
_entry.id   bddc7bc72ed762d14954eca2c9086443
#
_cell.length_a   1.000
_cell.length_b   1.000
_cell.length_c   1.000
_cell.angle_alpha   90.00
_cell.angle_beta   90.00
_cell.angle_gamma   90.00
#
_symmetry.space_group_name_H-M   'P 1'
#
loop_
_entity.id
_entity.type
_entity.pdbx_description
1 polymer ?
#
loop_
_entity_poly.entity_id
_entity_poly.type
_entity_poly.pdbx_seq_one_letter_code
_entity_poly.pdbx_strand_id
1 'polypeptide(L)'
;SVSLGNTHQDGIIPKTGMDRYNVKVSAETKLTNNFTTGFAGNYITTSIDKAVTSGNGLLRTVYASPASYDLAGIPSHVDGDIYKQNSFRGSFDNAYWAIDNNKYTEDTNRFFGNIYANYQTDFGTANHKLNAKYMVGVDAYTTHYSDSYGYGSNTGGGRGQIENYGWTNATYNSLLTINYDWHINDDWGLNAVVGNEFIQSNRKK
;
A
#
# COMPACT_ATOMS: atom_id res chain seq x y z
N SER A 1 -19.24 -4.92 12.62
CA SER A 1 -18.10 -5.83 12.72
C SER A 1 -16.83 -5.06 13.00
N VAL A 2 -15.89 -5.69 13.70
CA VAL A 2 -14.52 -5.22 13.89
C VAL A 2 -13.59 -6.37 13.54
N SER A 3 -12.52 -6.09 12.79
CA SER A 3 -11.52 -7.07 12.41
C SER A 3 -10.14 -6.49 12.60
N LEU A 4 -9.23 -7.27 13.19
CA LEU A 4 -7.84 -6.94 13.40
C LEU A 4 -6.99 -7.97 12.65
N GLY A 5 -5.95 -7.53 11.98
CA GLY A 5 -5.03 -8.42 11.29
C GLY A 5 -3.58 -7.97 11.48
N ASN A 6 -2.71 -8.97 11.55
CA ASN A 6 -1.26 -8.80 11.54
C ASN A 6 -0.68 -9.73 10.49
N THR A 7 0.30 -9.25 9.74
CA THR A 7 1.09 -10.04 8.80
C THR A 7 2.55 -9.71 9.05
N HIS A 8 3.35 -10.72 9.30
CA HIS A 8 4.80 -10.64 9.37
C HIS A 8 5.38 -11.53 8.26
N GLN A 9 6.34 -11.03 7.51
CA GLN A 9 6.97 -11.75 6.41
C GLN A 9 8.47 -11.42 6.38
N ASP A 10 9.31 -12.46 6.47
CA ASP A 10 10.74 -12.33 6.25
C ASP A 10 11.04 -12.37 4.75
N GLY A 11 11.99 -11.55 4.31
CA GLY A 11 12.50 -11.58 2.94
C GLY A 11 13.56 -12.67 2.75
N ILE A 12 13.84 -13.01 1.50
CA ILE A 12 14.91 -13.95 1.13
C ILE A 12 16.31 -13.37 1.33
N ILE A 13 16.42 -12.04 1.37
CA ILE A 13 17.67 -11.33 1.68
C ILE A 13 17.68 -11.08 3.18
N PRO A 14 18.78 -11.39 3.89
CA PRO A 14 18.88 -11.14 5.32
C PRO A 14 18.57 -9.68 5.68
N LYS A 15 17.91 -9.48 6.82
CA LYS A 15 17.46 -8.17 7.34
C LYS A 15 16.44 -7.45 6.45
N THR A 16 15.78 -8.16 5.54
CA THR A 16 14.62 -7.64 4.82
C THR A 16 13.35 -8.31 5.30
N GLY A 17 12.27 -7.56 5.33
CA GLY A 17 10.99 -8.09 5.79
C GLY A 17 9.87 -7.06 5.70
N MET A 18 8.69 -7.48 6.08
CA MET A 18 7.49 -6.65 6.10
C MET A 18 6.67 -6.95 7.35
N ASP A 19 6.30 -5.90 8.04
CA ASP A 19 5.28 -5.91 9.09
C ASP A 19 4.08 -5.10 8.63
N ARG A 20 2.90 -5.71 8.72
CA ARG A 20 1.64 -5.08 8.35
C ARG A 20 0.59 -5.29 9.41
N TYR A 21 -0.03 -4.22 9.86
CA TYR A 21 -1.17 -4.24 10.78
C TYR A 21 -2.36 -3.60 10.09
N ASN A 22 -3.53 -4.19 10.29
CA ASN A 22 -4.76 -3.65 9.76
C ASN A 22 -5.89 -3.71 10.78
N VAL A 23 -6.69 -2.66 10.77
CA VAL A 23 -7.92 -2.53 11.54
C VAL A 23 -9.05 -2.22 10.59
N LYS A 24 -10.11 -3.02 10.63
CA LYS A 24 -11.33 -2.80 9.87
C LYS A 24 -12.51 -2.65 10.81
N VAL A 25 -13.32 -1.63 10.58
CA VAL A 25 -14.57 -1.41 11.30
C VAL A 25 -15.68 -1.22 10.28
N SER A 26 -16.82 -1.88 10.47
CA SER A 26 -18.00 -1.65 9.63
C SER A 26 -19.27 -1.81 10.46
N ALA A 27 -20.26 -0.97 10.14
CA ALA A 27 -21.59 -1.05 10.70
C ALA A 27 -22.62 -0.67 9.64
N GLU A 28 -23.80 -1.26 9.80
CA GLU A 28 -24.98 -0.97 9.01
C GLU A 28 -26.18 -0.91 9.94
N THR A 29 -27.09 0.00 9.69
CA THR A 29 -28.33 0.12 10.46
C THR A 29 -29.49 0.56 9.57
N LYS A 30 -30.68 0.03 9.87
CA LYS A 30 -31.94 0.53 9.33
C LYS A 30 -32.43 1.65 10.24
N LEU A 31 -32.54 2.87 9.72
CA LEU A 31 -33.11 4.01 10.44
C LEU A 31 -34.63 4.01 10.35
N THR A 32 -35.18 3.55 9.22
CA THR A 32 -36.60 3.34 9.00
C THR A 32 -36.81 2.10 8.14
N ASN A 33 -38.05 1.71 7.88
CA ASN A 33 -38.34 0.58 6.98
C ASN A 33 -37.80 0.78 5.58
N ASN A 34 -37.62 2.03 5.15
CA ASN A 34 -37.24 2.43 3.81
C ASN A 34 -35.82 2.97 3.74
N PHE A 35 -35.16 3.25 4.88
CA PHE A 35 -33.86 3.92 4.89
C PHE A 35 -32.83 3.12 5.67
N THR A 36 -31.76 2.73 4.98
CA THR A 36 -30.60 2.03 5.54
C THR A 36 -29.35 2.87 5.33
N THR A 37 -28.50 2.95 6.32
CA THR A 37 -27.19 3.58 6.23
C THR A 37 -26.12 2.66 6.77
N GLY A 38 -24.91 2.81 6.26
CA GLY A 38 -23.78 2.04 6.73
C GLY A 38 -22.47 2.72 6.44
N PHE A 39 -21.45 2.29 7.14
CA PHE A 39 -20.08 2.71 6.89
C PHE A 39 -19.13 1.51 6.98
N ALA A 40 -18.01 1.63 6.27
CA ALA A 40 -16.87 0.75 6.41
C ALA A 40 -15.60 1.58 6.35
N GLY A 41 -14.68 1.32 7.28
CA GLY A 41 -13.38 1.97 7.33
C GLY A 41 -12.29 0.94 7.58
N ASN A 42 -11.15 1.11 6.92
CA ASN A 42 -9.95 0.31 7.10
C ASN A 42 -8.78 1.24 7.34
N TYR A 43 -7.96 0.92 8.33
CA TYR A 43 -6.66 1.54 8.54
C TYR A 43 -5.59 0.47 8.44
N ILE A 44 -4.57 0.74 7.64
CA ILE A 44 -3.46 -0.17 7.41
C ILE A 44 -2.16 0.60 7.63
N THR A 45 -1.27 0.03 8.43
CA THR A 45 0.12 0.46 8.50
C THR A 45 1.02 -0.68 8.03
N THR A 46 1.99 -0.36 7.20
CA THR A 46 2.95 -1.31 6.65
C THR A 46 4.33 -0.71 6.79
N SER A 47 5.26 -1.46 7.37
CA SER A 47 6.67 -1.14 7.42
C SER A 47 7.46 -2.22 6.69
N ILE A 48 8.32 -1.83 5.77
CA ILE A 48 9.11 -2.73 4.95
C ILE A 48 10.58 -2.36 5.08
N ASP A 49 11.38 -3.32 5.56
CA ASP A 49 12.84 -3.26 5.45
C ASP A 49 13.24 -3.87 4.11
N LYS A 50 13.87 -3.06 3.24
CA LYS A 50 14.19 -3.43 1.85
C LYS A 50 15.68 -3.62 1.63
N ALA A 51 16.02 -4.40 0.60
CA ALA A 51 17.32 -4.30 -0.04
C ALA A 51 17.21 -3.45 -1.31
N VAL A 52 18.22 -2.65 -1.61
CA VAL A 52 18.30 -1.93 -2.87
C VAL A 52 18.51 -2.92 -4.01
N THR A 53 17.59 -2.93 -4.95
CA THR A 53 17.61 -3.82 -6.13
C THR A 53 18.01 -3.10 -7.43
N SER A 54 18.14 -1.75 -7.39
CA SER A 54 18.51 -0.93 -8.53
C SER A 54 20.00 -1.02 -8.89
N GLY A 55 20.45 -0.21 -9.83
CA GLY A 55 21.82 -0.25 -10.41
C GLY A 55 23.00 -0.24 -9.43
N ASN A 56 22.83 0.21 -8.19
CA ASN A 56 23.83 0.13 -7.11
C ASN A 56 23.41 -0.85 -6.01
N GLY A 57 22.42 -1.72 -6.29
CA GLY A 57 21.89 -2.65 -5.32
C GLY A 57 22.73 -3.90 -5.13
N LEU A 58 22.45 -4.61 -4.06
CA LEU A 58 23.08 -5.86 -3.64
C LEU A 58 23.14 -6.91 -4.76
N LEU A 59 22.03 -7.09 -5.49
CA LEU A 59 21.96 -8.10 -6.56
C LEU A 59 22.92 -7.79 -7.70
N ARG A 60 23.21 -6.52 -7.98
CA ARG A 60 24.19 -6.15 -8.99
C ARG A 60 25.58 -6.69 -8.67
N THR A 61 25.99 -6.58 -7.42
CA THR A 61 27.29 -7.14 -6.98
C THR A 61 27.31 -8.65 -7.15
N VAL A 62 26.26 -9.35 -6.75
CA VAL A 62 26.15 -10.80 -6.87
C VAL A 62 26.23 -11.22 -8.35
N TYR A 63 25.46 -10.59 -9.22
CA TYR A 63 25.44 -10.94 -10.66
C TYR A 63 26.69 -10.51 -11.43
N ALA A 64 27.38 -9.45 -10.98
CA ALA A 64 28.59 -8.97 -11.63
C ALA A 64 29.85 -9.68 -11.19
N SER A 65 29.80 -10.43 -10.10
CA SER A 65 30.94 -11.19 -9.59
C SER A 65 31.18 -12.42 -10.45
N PRO A 66 32.44 -12.71 -10.85
CA PRO A 66 32.77 -13.96 -11.52
C PRO A 66 32.42 -15.18 -10.64
N ALA A 67 32.06 -16.31 -11.26
CA ALA A 67 31.77 -17.54 -10.51
C ALA A 67 32.96 -18.04 -9.66
N SER A 68 34.18 -17.62 -9.99
CA SER A 68 35.40 -17.92 -9.22
C SER A 68 35.62 -17.00 -8.01
N TYR A 69 34.82 -15.94 -7.85
CA TYR A 69 34.91 -15.03 -6.70
C TYR A 69 34.04 -15.58 -5.55
N ASP A 70 34.69 -16.01 -4.50
CA ASP A 70 34.01 -16.53 -3.30
C ASP A 70 33.49 -15.38 -2.45
N LEU A 71 32.31 -14.87 -2.82
CA LEU A 71 31.67 -13.75 -2.12
C LEU A 71 31.35 -14.07 -0.65
N ALA A 72 31.07 -15.32 -0.33
CA ALA A 72 30.72 -15.75 1.03
C ALA A 72 31.95 -16.09 1.88
N GLY A 73 33.01 -16.62 1.28
CA GLY A 73 34.22 -17.00 1.98
C GLY A 73 35.23 -15.85 2.21
N ILE A 74 35.11 -14.76 1.42
CA ILE A 74 35.96 -13.58 1.61
C ILE A 74 35.34 -12.66 2.67
N PRO A 75 36.09 -12.25 3.72
CA PRO A 75 35.57 -11.30 4.70
C PRO A 75 35.00 -10.06 4.05
N SER A 76 33.79 -9.66 4.44
CA SER A 76 33.11 -8.49 3.89
C SER A 76 33.77 -7.17 4.29
N HIS A 77 34.50 -7.18 5.43
CA HIS A 77 35.22 -6.04 6.00
C HIS A 77 36.73 -6.22 5.89
N VAL A 78 37.46 -5.13 5.71
CA VAL A 78 38.93 -5.12 5.72
C VAL A 78 39.41 -4.97 7.17
N ASP A 79 40.20 -5.92 7.64
CA ASP A 79 40.81 -5.90 9.00
C ASP A 79 39.79 -5.72 10.13
N GLY A 80 38.53 -6.11 9.91
CA GLY A 80 37.46 -5.91 10.90
C GLY A 80 36.97 -4.47 11.05
N ASP A 81 37.44 -3.54 10.23
CA ASP A 81 36.97 -2.16 10.23
C ASP A 81 35.58 -2.06 9.56
N ILE A 82 34.58 -1.69 10.35
CA ILE A 82 33.18 -1.60 9.89
C ILE A 82 32.98 -0.58 8.76
N TYR A 83 33.87 0.36 8.57
CA TYR A 83 33.82 1.40 7.55
C TYR A 83 34.59 1.05 6.29
N LYS A 84 35.33 -0.06 6.28
CA LYS A 84 36.11 -0.53 5.15
C LYS A 84 35.58 -1.86 4.64
N GLN A 85 35.21 -1.90 3.39
CA GLN A 85 34.64 -3.08 2.76
C GLN A 85 35.62 -3.73 1.77
N ASN A 86 35.58 -5.07 1.70
CA ASN A 86 36.23 -5.84 0.63
C ASN A 86 35.31 -5.88 -0.60
N SER A 87 35.36 -4.86 -1.42
CA SER A 87 34.55 -4.77 -2.64
C SER A 87 35.20 -5.56 -3.77
N PHE A 88 34.41 -6.29 -4.53
CA PHE A 88 34.87 -6.93 -5.78
C PHE A 88 35.33 -5.91 -6.83
N ARG A 89 34.67 -4.76 -6.86
CA ARG A 89 34.98 -3.62 -7.73
C ARG A 89 34.79 -2.34 -6.96
N GLY A 90 35.66 -1.34 -7.17
CA GLY A 90 35.58 -0.06 -6.47
C GLY A 90 34.29 0.76 -6.71
N SER A 91 33.40 0.36 -7.62
CA SER A 91 32.10 0.99 -7.82
C SER A 91 30.91 0.19 -7.28
N PHE A 92 31.18 -0.97 -6.65
CA PHE A 92 30.13 -1.83 -6.06
C PHE A 92 30.41 -2.02 -4.58
N ASP A 93 29.38 -1.93 -3.78
CA ASP A 93 29.46 -2.34 -2.39
C ASP A 93 29.55 -3.87 -2.29
N ASN A 94 30.32 -4.38 -1.36
CA ASN A 94 30.27 -5.80 -1.01
C ASN A 94 28.85 -6.12 -0.50
N ALA A 95 28.26 -7.20 -1.01
CA ALA A 95 26.88 -7.54 -0.72
C ALA A 95 26.60 -7.74 0.77
N TYR A 96 27.48 -8.48 1.49
CA TYR A 96 27.32 -8.72 2.93
C TYR A 96 27.57 -7.45 3.74
N TRP A 97 28.58 -6.67 3.36
CA TRP A 97 28.85 -5.39 4.00
C TRP A 97 27.64 -4.43 3.86
N ALA A 98 27.05 -4.38 2.66
CA ALA A 98 25.90 -3.52 2.39
C ALA A 98 24.65 -3.92 3.19
N ILE A 99 24.42 -5.22 3.41
CA ILE A 99 23.34 -5.71 4.29
C ILE A 99 23.53 -5.26 5.74
N ASP A 100 24.77 -5.16 6.17
CA ASP A 100 25.09 -4.81 7.55
C ASP A 100 25.09 -3.30 7.81
N ASN A 101 25.46 -2.50 6.81
CA ASN A 101 25.74 -1.08 6.98
C ASN A 101 24.75 -0.14 6.28
N ASN A 102 23.97 -0.64 5.32
CA ASN A 102 22.95 0.15 4.64
C ASN A 102 21.54 -0.26 5.13
N LYS A 103 20.66 0.72 5.27
CA LYS A 103 19.29 0.47 5.69
C LYS A 103 18.32 1.21 4.76
N TYR A 104 17.31 0.50 4.25
CA TYR A 104 16.29 1.05 3.37
C TYR A 104 14.93 0.69 3.91
N THR A 105 14.13 1.70 4.23
CA THR A 105 12.79 1.50 4.79
C THR A 105 11.72 2.14 3.93
N GLU A 106 10.55 1.52 3.95
CA GLU A 106 9.35 2.07 3.36
C GLU A 106 8.20 1.92 4.36
N ASP A 107 7.70 3.05 4.84
CA ASP A 107 6.61 3.11 5.78
C ASP A 107 5.37 3.68 5.09
N THR A 108 4.29 2.90 5.08
CA THR A 108 3.02 3.31 4.47
C THR A 108 1.90 3.27 5.50
N ASN A 109 1.21 4.39 5.63
CA ASN A 109 -0.02 4.51 6.40
C ASN A 109 -1.17 4.81 5.44
N ARG A 110 -2.22 3.96 5.44
CA ARG A 110 -3.37 4.08 4.55
C ARG A 110 -4.67 3.98 5.32
N PHE A 111 -5.55 4.92 5.05
CA PHE A 111 -6.94 4.84 5.45
C PHE A 111 -7.82 4.82 4.21
N PHE A 112 -8.74 3.86 4.13
CA PHE A 112 -9.77 3.86 3.11
C PHE A 112 -11.10 3.40 3.69
N GLY A 113 -12.16 3.98 3.18
CA GLY A 113 -13.48 3.66 3.66
C GLY A 113 -14.58 4.39 2.90
N ASN A 114 -15.80 4.05 3.27
CA ASN A 114 -16.98 4.68 2.70
C ASN A 114 -18.11 4.79 3.74
N ILE A 115 -19.01 5.71 3.46
CA ILE A 115 -20.32 5.83 4.09
C ILE A 115 -21.36 5.85 2.99
N TYR A 116 -22.50 5.21 3.23
CA TYR A 116 -23.58 5.20 2.27
C TYR A 116 -24.93 5.38 2.95
N ALA A 117 -25.87 5.88 2.17
CA ALA A 117 -27.28 5.97 2.46
C ALA A 117 -28.06 5.28 1.33
N ASN A 118 -28.98 4.44 1.69
CA ASN A 118 -29.82 3.71 0.76
C ASN A 118 -31.29 3.90 1.12
N TYR A 119 -32.07 4.39 0.18
CA TYR A 119 -33.50 4.56 0.29
C TYR A 119 -34.23 3.60 -0.65
N GLN A 120 -35.19 2.85 -0.13
CA GLN A 120 -36.00 1.90 -0.89
C GLN A 120 -37.47 2.17 -0.61
N THR A 121 -38.29 2.16 -1.67
CA THR A 121 -39.76 2.27 -1.54
C THR A 121 -40.44 1.51 -2.66
N ASP A 122 -41.60 0.99 -2.39
CA ASP A 122 -42.52 0.39 -3.35
C ASP A 122 -43.73 1.27 -3.65
N PHE A 123 -43.73 2.51 -3.10
CA PHE A 123 -44.84 3.47 -3.21
C PHE A 123 -46.21 2.91 -2.77
N GLY A 124 -46.18 1.87 -1.91
CA GLY A 124 -47.44 1.20 -1.49
C GLY A 124 -48.04 0.26 -2.53
N THR A 125 -47.31 -0.07 -3.59
CA THR A 125 -47.74 -0.99 -4.64
C THR A 125 -46.65 -2.01 -4.95
N ALA A 126 -47.00 -3.29 -5.09
CA ALA A 126 -46.00 -4.32 -5.37
C ALA A 126 -45.38 -4.19 -6.77
N ASN A 127 -45.97 -3.36 -7.64
CA ASN A 127 -45.59 -3.23 -9.06
C ASN A 127 -44.48 -2.20 -9.30
N HIS A 128 -44.15 -1.36 -8.32
CA HIS A 128 -43.15 -0.31 -8.44
C HIS A 128 -42.16 -0.42 -7.32
N LYS A 129 -40.86 -0.46 -7.66
CA LYS A 129 -39.79 -0.42 -6.67
C LYS A 129 -38.78 0.62 -7.07
N LEU A 130 -38.44 1.50 -6.15
CA LEU A 130 -37.37 2.46 -6.27
C LEU A 130 -36.29 2.16 -5.25
N ASN A 131 -35.05 2.13 -5.70
CA ASN A 131 -33.86 2.05 -4.85
C ASN A 131 -32.92 3.20 -5.23
N ALA A 132 -32.64 4.09 -4.32
CA ALA A 132 -31.68 5.18 -4.48
C ALA A 132 -30.56 5.01 -3.45
N LYS A 133 -29.34 4.83 -3.91
CA LYS A 133 -28.15 4.69 -3.08
C LYS A 133 -27.15 5.79 -3.38
N TYR A 134 -26.73 6.48 -2.35
CA TYR A 134 -25.62 7.44 -2.42
C TYR A 134 -24.48 6.98 -1.52
N MET A 135 -23.27 6.95 -2.05
CA MET A 135 -22.07 6.54 -1.36
C MET A 135 -20.97 7.58 -1.53
N VAL A 136 -20.29 7.89 -0.46
CA VAL A 136 -19.05 8.70 -0.47
C VAL A 136 -17.93 7.84 0.08
N GLY A 137 -16.81 7.84 -0.63
CA GLY A 137 -15.61 7.08 -0.24
C GLY A 137 -14.37 7.95 -0.22
N VAL A 138 -13.40 7.51 0.54
CA VAL A 138 -12.07 8.08 0.63
C VAL A 138 -11.04 6.96 0.63
N ASP A 139 -9.91 7.19 -0.06
CA ASP A 139 -8.70 6.38 0.01
C ASP A 139 -7.53 7.33 0.12
N ALA A 140 -6.90 7.39 1.29
CA ALA A 140 -5.79 8.28 1.57
C ALA A 140 -4.61 7.49 2.13
N TYR A 141 -3.43 7.69 1.56
CA TYR A 141 -2.21 7.07 2.07
C TYR A 141 -1.00 7.99 1.96
N THR A 142 -0.10 7.80 2.90
CA THR A 142 1.21 8.43 2.91
C THR A 142 2.26 7.33 2.90
N THR A 143 3.20 7.42 1.96
CA THR A 143 4.38 6.55 1.92
C THR A 143 5.61 7.40 2.17
N HIS A 144 6.42 6.98 3.13
CA HIS A 144 7.70 7.57 3.47
C HIS A 144 8.81 6.56 3.19
N TYR A 145 9.86 7.01 2.52
CA TYR A 145 11.07 6.24 2.23
C TYR A 145 12.23 6.86 2.97
N SER A 146 13.05 6.01 3.56
CA SER A 146 14.32 6.40 4.16
C SER A 146 15.43 5.46 3.67
N ASP A 147 16.30 5.99 2.84
CA ASP A 147 17.45 5.27 2.28
C ASP A 147 18.70 5.76 2.99
N SER A 148 19.30 4.91 3.82
CA SER A 148 20.52 5.20 4.56
C SER A 148 21.67 4.35 4.03
N TYR A 149 22.70 5.03 3.55
CA TYR A 149 23.96 4.44 3.11
C TYR A 149 25.00 4.64 4.17
N GLY A 150 25.62 3.57 4.63
CA GLY A 150 26.65 3.61 5.65
C GLY A 150 27.91 4.35 5.19
N TYR A 151 28.67 4.87 6.16
CA TYR A 151 29.99 5.43 5.91
C TYR A 151 30.90 4.32 5.36
N GLY A 152 31.54 4.56 4.23
CA GLY A 152 32.31 3.55 3.47
C GLY A 152 31.57 2.94 2.28
N SER A 153 30.24 3.24 2.12
CA SER A 153 29.52 2.86 0.91
C SER A 153 30.04 3.60 -0.32
N ASN A 154 30.14 2.91 -1.43
CA ASN A 154 30.48 3.51 -2.74
C ASN A 154 29.40 4.49 -3.23
N THR A 155 28.17 4.36 -2.74
CA THR A 155 27.13 5.37 -2.91
C THR A 155 27.41 6.56 -2.01
N GLY A 156 27.28 7.78 -2.53
CA GLY A 156 27.64 8.99 -1.80
C GLY A 156 29.13 9.23 -1.61
N GLY A 157 29.98 8.51 -2.37
CA GLY A 157 31.46 8.71 -2.36
C GLY A 157 32.14 8.34 -1.04
N GLY A 158 31.60 7.37 -0.33
CA GLY A 158 32.19 6.83 0.90
C GLY A 158 31.88 7.64 2.18
N ARG A 159 31.14 8.75 2.07
CA ARG A 159 30.87 9.66 3.21
C ARG A 159 29.62 9.32 4.01
N GLY A 160 28.88 8.28 3.56
CA GLY A 160 27.54 8.02 4.05
C GLY A 160 26.53 9.03 3.47
N GLN A 161 25.29 8.61 3.35
CA GLN A 161 24.22 9.44 2.81
C GLN A 161 22.89 9.00 3.41
N ILE A 162 21.99 9.93 3.68
CA ILE A 162 20.61 9.65 4.05
C ILE A 162 19.71 10.41 3.08
N GLU A 163 18.78 9.69 2.45
CA GLU A 163 17.76 10.26 1.58
C GLU A 163 16.40 9.96 2.19
N ASN A 164 15.64 11.01 2.50
CA ASN A 164 14.27 10.90 2.96
C ASN A 164 13.36 11.53 1.92
N TYR A 165 12.39 10.76 1.45
CA TYR A 165 11.40 11.23 0.48
C TYR A 165 10.09 10.51 0.67
N GLY A 166 9.03 11.04 0.09
CA GLY A 166 7.72 10.42 0.21
C GLY A 166 6.65 11.23 -0.48
N TRP A 167 5.44 10.72 -0.42
CA TRP A 167 4.26 11.40 -0.97
C TRP A 167 3.01 11.01 -0.22
N THR A 168 2.03 11.89 -0.28
CA THR A 168 0.68 11.66 0.19
C THR A 168 -0.26 11.64 -0.99
N ASN A 169 -1.10 10.63 -1.08
CA ASN A 169 -2.17 10.54 -2.05
C ASN A 169 -3.50 10.51 -1.32
N ALA A 170 -4.49 11.21 -1.86
CA ALA A 170 -5.86 11.16 -1.38
C ALA A 170 -6.81 11.11 -2.57
N THR A 171 -7.65 10.11 -2.62
CA THR A 171 -8.71 9.94 -3.62
C THR A 171 -10.05 9.98 -2.91
N TYR A 172 -10.92 10.83 -3.40
CA TYR A 172 -12.31 10.96 -2.97
C TYR A 172 -13.21 10.52 -4.11
N ASN A 173 -14.24 9.75 -3.79
CA ASN A 173 -15.24 9.37 -4.75
C ASN A 173 -16.65 9.56 -4.20
N SER A 174 -17.59 9.87 -5.05
CA SER A 174 -19.01 9.80 -4.75
C SER A 174 -19.74 9.08 -5.86
N LEU A 175 -20.69 8.25 -5.48
CA LEU A 175 -21.48 7.45 -6.39
C LEU A 175 -22.96 7.56 -6.00
N LEU A 176 -23.77 8.07 -6.92
CA LEU A 176 -25.22 8.01 -6.84
C LEU A 176 -25.72 6.95 -7.82
N THR A 177 -26.56 6.05 -7.36
CA THR A 177 -27.23 5.07 -8.20
C THR A 177 -28.72 5.09 -7.88
N ILE A 178 -29.55 5.22 -8.90
CA ILE A 178 -31.01 5.16 -8.79
C ILE A 178 -31.46 4.02 -9.70
N ASN A 179 -32.13 3.06 -9.11
CA ASN A 179 -32.73 1.93 -9.80
C ASN A 179 -34.25 1.98 -9.64
N TYR A 180 -34.95 1.86 -10.73
CA TYR A 180 -36.40 1.83 -10.75
C TYR A 180 -36.88 0.58 -11.50
N ASP A 181 -37.64 -0.23 -10.79
CA ASP A 181 -38.27 -1.44 -11.32
C ASP A 181 -39.79 -1.22 -11.42
N TRP A 182 -40.35 -1.45 -12.59
CA TRP A 182 -41.76 -1.40 -12.84
C TRP A 182 -42.24 -2.73 -13.44
N HIS A 183 -43.05 -3.44 -12.69
CA HIS A 183 -43.76 -4.63 -13.12
C HIS A 183 -45.08 -4.21 -13.75
N ILE A 184 -45.14 -4.15 -15.10
CA ILE A 184 -46.28 -3.60 -15.85
C ILE A 184 -47.44 -4.60 -15.84
N ASN A 185 -47.15 -5.88 -16.16
CA ASN A 185 -48.06 -7.00 -16.11
C ASN A 185 -47.23 -8.31 -16.06
N ASP A 186 -47.92 -9.47 -16.18
CA ASP A 186 -47.26 -10.78 -16.08
C ASP A 186 -46.22 -11.04 -17.18
N ASP A 187 -46.35 -10.37 -18.34
CA ASP A 187 -45.45 -10.53 -19.49
C ASP A 187 -44.42 -9.42 -19.63
N TRP A 188 -44.61 -8.26 -18.98
CA TRP A 188 -43.76 -7.07 -19.19
C TRP A 188 -43.30 -6.45 -17.89
N GLY A 189 -42.01 -6.24 -17.84
CA GLY A 189 -41.33 -5.47 -16.77
C GLY A 189 -40.36 -4.47 -17.38
N LEU A 190 -40.17 -3.34 -16.71
CA LEU A 190 -39.18 -2.30 -17.02
C LEU A 190 -38.22 -2.14 -15.85
N ASN A 191 -36.92 -2.21 -16.12
CA ASN A 191 -35.89 -1.82 -15.20
C ASN A 191 -35.12 -0.63 -15.80
N ALA A 192 -34.98 0.45 -15.05
CA ALA A 192 -34.21 1.62 -15.42
C ALA A 192 -33.19 1.95 -14.33
N VAL A 193 -31.94 2.14 -14.75
CA VAL A 193 -30.83 2.50 -13.84
C VAL A 193 -30.19 3.79 -14.31
N VAL A 194 -30.02 4.74 -13.39
CA VAL A 194 -29.27 5.98 -13.62
C VAL A 194 -28.18 6.08 -12.55
N GLY A 195 -26.97 6.39 -12.96
CA GLY A 195 -25.83 6.56 -12.08
C GLY A 195 -25.04 7.83 -12.38
N ASN A 196 -24.44 8.40 -11.35
CA ASN A 196 -23.46 9.46 -11.45
C ASN A 196 -22.29 9.14 -10.55
N GLU A 197 -21.08 9.19 -11.10
CA GLU A 197 -19.84 9.00 -10.36
C GLU A 197 -18.96 10.22 -10.49
N PHE A 198 -18.36 10.62 -9.38
CA PHE A 198 -17.34 11.66 -9.33
C PHE A 198 -16.12 11.14 -8.59
N ILE A 199 -14.93 11.30 -9.18
CA ILE A 199 -13.66 10.89 -8.58
C ILE A 199 -12.68 12.06 -8.65
N GLN A 200 -12.03 12.36 -7.53
CA GLN A 200 -10.98 13.35 -7.42
C GLN A 200 -9.76 12.73 -6.73
N SER A 201 -8.60 12.83 -7.36
CA SER A 201 -7.33 12.40 -6.81
C SER A 201 -6.37 13.56 -6.65
N ASN A 202 -5.73 13.65 -5.48
CA ASN A 202 -4.73 14.64 -5.16
C ASN A 202 -3.43 13.93 -4.73
N ARG A 203 -2.29 14.39 -5.26
CA ARG A 203 -0.96 13.90 -4.85
C ARG A 203 -0.09 15.07 -4.43
N LYS A 204 0.55 14.90 -3.27
CA LYS A 204 1.56 15.84 -2.75
C LYS A 204 2.88 15.08 -2.52
N LYS A 205 3.98 15.71 -2.87
CA LYS A 205 5.36 15.26 -2.58
C LYS A 205 5.90 16.07 -1.43
#